data_e016ab62408c893851b8fc29242e34bd
#
_entry.id   e016ab62408c893851b8fc29242e34bd
#
_cell.length_a   1.000
_cell.length_b   1.000
_cell.length_c   1.000
_cell.angle_alpha   90.00
_cell.angle_beta   90.00
_cell.angle_gamma   90.00
#
_symmetry.space_group_name_H-M   'P 1'
#
loop_
_entity.id
_entity.type
_entity.pdbx_description
1 polymer ?
#
loop_
_entity_poly.entity_id
_entity_poly.type
_entity_poly.pdbx_seq_one_letter_code
_entity_poly.pdbx_strand_id
1 'polypeptide(L)' 'MARTKAPARFVEIYTQKTPGISKVLVDMATGVNYFFHSESDGYGGAGGLTPLLNRDGTPVITPPEMFMNPQ' A
#
# COMPACT_ATOMS: atom_id res chain seq x y z
N MET A 1 15.66 5.92 -26.10
CA MET A 1 15.12 7.05 -25.49
C MET A 1 14.87 6.88 -24.01
N ALA A 2 15.43 7.70 -23.28
CA ALA A 2 15.26 7.59 -21.86
C ALA A 2 14.01 8.31 -21.45
N ARG A 3 13.30 7.73 -20.55
CA ARG A 3 12.12 8.33 -20.07
C ARG A 3 12.29 8.61 -18.60
N THR A 4 12.00 9.81 -18.23
CA THR A 4 12.04 10.17 -16.83
C THR A 4 10.97 9.40 -16.12
N LYS A 5 11.36 8.69 -15.08
CA LYS A 5 10.44 7.89 -14.35
C LYS A 5 9.96 8.68 -13.17
N ALA A 6 8.67 8.93 -13.13
CA ALA A 6 8.08 9.61 -12.00
C ALA A 6 8.17 8.71 -10.77
N PRO A 7 8.31 9.28 -9.58
CA PRO A 7 8.29 8.47 -8.38
C PRO A 7 6.96 7.74 -8.25
N ALA A 8 7.01 6.56 -7.72
CA ALA A 8 5.80 5.81 -7.50
C ALA A 8 4.96 6.53 -6.47
N ARG A 9 3.67 6.63 -6.75
CA ARG A 9 2.78 7.25 -5.80
C ARG A 9 2.47 6.32 -4.65
N PHE A 10 2.37 5.03 -4.94
CA PHE A 10 2.04 4.05 -3.90
C PHE A 10 3.26 3.22 -3.59
N VAL A 11 3.56 3.08 -2.31
CA VAL A 11 4.72 2.33 -1.86
C VAL A 11 4.23 1.22 -0.96
N GLU A 12 4.70 0.01 -1.24
CA GLU A 12 4.34 -1.14 -0.44
C GLU A 12 5.25 -1.18 0.78
N ILE A 13 4.68 -1.18 1.97
CA ILE A 13 5.47 -1.20 3.20
C ILE A 13 5.33 -2.49 3.97
N TYR A 14 4.41 -3.36 3.59
CA TYR A 14 4.22 -4.62 4.27
C TYR A 14 3.59 -5.60 3.30
N THR A 15 4.03 -6.83 3.33
CA THR A 15 3.44 -7.88 2.51
C THR A 15 3.42 -9.16 3.31
N GLN A 16 2.27 -9.82 3.27
CA GLN A 16 2.12 -11.13 3.88
C GLN A 16 1.48 -12.03 2.84
N LYS A 17 2.02 -13.22 2.69
CA LYS A 17 1.60 -14.07 1.59
C LYS A 17 0.74 -15.24 1.98
N THR A 18 0.36 -15.36 3.22
CA THR A 18 -0.44 -16.47 3.69
C THR A 18 -1.46 -15.99 4.68
N PRO A 19 -2.74 -16.27 4.48
CA PRO A 19 -3.37 -16.79 3.27
C PRO A 19 -3.54 -15.71 2.22
N GLY A 20 -3.38 -16.08 0.97
CA GLY A 20 -3.46 -15.10 -0.09
C GLY A 20 -2.32 -14.10 0.00
N ILE A 21 -2.55 -12.93 -0.51
CA ILE A 21 -1.57 -11.86 -0.45
C ILE A 21 -2.21 -10.66 0.21
N SER A 22 -1.61 -10.21 1.29
CA SER A 22 -2.05 -9.02 2.00
C SER A 22 -0.93 -8.00 1.97
N LYS A 23 -1.27 -6.78 1.64
CA LYS A 23 -0.28 -5.72 1.52
C LYS A 23 -0.76 -4.46 2.18
N VAL A 24 0.18 -3.67 2.66
CA VAL A 24 -0.11 -2.31 3.09
C VAL A 24 0.63 -1.37 2.15
N LEU A 25 -0.12 -0.47 1.55
CA LEU A 25 0.41 0.50 0.60
C LEU A 25 0.23 1.88 1.18
N VAL A 26 1.20 2.76 0.92
CA VAL A 26 1.11 4.14 1.36
C VAL A 26 1.00 5.01 0.14
N ASP A 27 0.02 5.90 0.15
CA ASP A 27 -0.12 6.92 -0.88
C ASP A 27 0.84 8.04 -0.54
N MET A 28 1.88 8.19 -1.35
CA MET A 28 2.91 9.18 -1.06
C MET A 28 2.42 10.60 -1.21
N ALA A 29 1.29 10.79 -1.87
CA ALA A 29 0.75 12.13 -2.02
C ALA A 29 0.00 12.59 -0.77
N THR A 30 -0.59 11.66 -0.04
CA THR A 30 -1.39 12.03 1.12
C THR A 30 -0.89 11.40 2.42
N GLY A 31 -0.11 10.34 2.31
CA GLY A 31 0.32 9.60 3.49
C GLY A 31 -0.69 8.58 3.97
N VAL A 32 -1.81 8.45 3.31
CA VAL A 32 -2.84 7.51 3.74
C VAL A 32 -2.38 6.09 3.45
N ASN A 33 -2.53 5.21 4.43
CA ASN A 33 -2.22 3.81 4.30
C ASN A 33 -3.45 3.06 3.82
N TYR A 34 -3.23 2.09 2.94
CA TYR A 34 -4.30 1.26 2.42
C TYR A 34 -3.96 -0.19 2.64
N PHE A 35 -4.98 -0.97 2.93
CA PHE A 35 -4.84 -2.41 3.03
C PHE A 35 -5.39 -3.04 1.78
N PHE A 36 -4.59 -3.90 1.16
CA PHE A 36 -4.99 -4.63 -0.03
C PHE A 36 -4.89 -6.11 0.26
N HIS A 37 -5.91 -6.85 -0.12
CA HIS A 37 -5.89 -8.29 0.03
C HIS A 37 -6.37 -8.92 -1.25
N SER A 38 -5.68 -9.96 -1.67
CA SER A 38 -6.00 -10.66 -2.89
C SER A 38 -5.92 -12.15 -2.63
N GLU A 39 -6.86 -12.90 -3.18
CA GLU A 39 -6.83 -14.35 -3.10
C GLU A 39 -6.94 -14.91 -4.48
N SER A 40 -6.21 -15.97 -4.71
CA SER A 40 -6.27 -16.67 -5.98
C SER A 40 -6.67 -18.11 -5.70
N ASP A 41 -7.71 -18.57 -6.38
CA ASP A 41 -8.22 -19.91 -6.17
C ASP A 41 -7.98 -20.81 -7.36
N GLY A 42 -7.14 -20.39 -8.27
CA GLY A 42 -6.87 -21.19 -9.45
C GLY A 42 -7.75 -20.87 -10.63
N TYR A 43 -8.78 -20.10 -10.40
CA TYR A 43 -9.69 -19.70 -11.48
C TYR A 43 -9.65 -18.23 -11.72
N GLY A 44 -8.81 -17.55 -11.04
CA GLY A 44 -8.71 -16.12 -11.08
C GLY A 44 -8.56 -15.67 -9.65
N GLY A 45 -8.56 -14.39 -9.48
CA GLY A 45 -8.36 -13.84 -8.17
C GLY A 45 -9.47 -12.91 -7.79
N ALA A 46 -9.57 -12.66 -6.53
CA ALA A 46 -10.46 -11.63 -6.02
C ALA A 46 -9.64 -10.78 -5.08
N GLY A 47 -9.87 -9.48 -5.11
CA GLY A 47 -9.11 -8.59 -4.27
C GLY A 47 -9.91 -7.39 -3.88
N GLY A 48 -9.45 -6.71 -2.88
CA GLY A 48 -10.08 -5.50 -2.42
C GLY A 48 -9.08 -4.58 -1.77
N LEU A 49 -9.43 -3.32 -1.71
CA LEU A 49 -8.59 -2.28 -1.17
C LEU A 49 -9.43 -1.42 -0.25
N THR A 50 -8.89 -1.10 0.90
CA THR A 50 -9.59 -0.26 1.86
C THR A 50 -8.58 0.57 2.62
N PRO A 51 -8.94 1.79 3.03
CA PRO A 51 -8.04 2.54 3.89
C PRO A 51 -7.86 1.82 5.22
N LEU A 52 -6.65 1.84 5.73
CA LEU A 52 -6.39 1.36 7.08
C LEU A 52 -6.80 2.43 8.06
N LEU A 53 -7.50 2.01 9.09
CA LEU A 53 -8.00 2.96 10.08
C LEU A 53 -7.34 2.75 11.42
N ASN A 54 -7.15 3.85 12.11
CA ASN A 54 -6.78 3.80 13.50
C ASN A 54 -7.98 3.32 14.32
N ARG A 55 -7.71 3.07 15.58
CA ARG A 55 -8.73 2.60 16.49
C ARG A 55 -9.92 3.55 16.59
N ASP A 56 -9.68 4.85 16.41
CA ASP A 56 -10.75 5.84 16.52
C ASP A 56 -11.45 6.10 15.18
N GLY A 57 -11.13 5.31 14.16
CA GLY A 57 -11.79 5.44 12.87
C GLY A 57 -11.16 6.39 11.90
N THR A 58 -10.07 7.04 12.28
CA THR A 58 -9.38 7.93 11.35
C THR A 58 -8.37 7.15 10.54
N PRO A 59 -8.05 7.60 9.31
CA PRO A 59 -7.08 6.89 8.50
C PRO A 59 -5.69 6.90 9.12
N VAL A 60 -4.97 5.82 8.95
CA VAL A 60 -3.57 5.76 9.35
C VAL A 60 -2.78 6.58 8.37
N ILE A 61 -1.99 7.52 8.87
CA ILE A 61 -1.20 8.40 8.04
C ILE A 61 0.27 8.18 8.31
N THR A 62 1.03 7.97 7.25
CA THR A 62 2.49 7.90 7.34
C THR A 62 3.03 9.10 6.62
N PRO A 63 3.75 9.97 7.29
CA PRO A 63 4.31 11.14 6.59
C PRO A 63 5.22 10.68 5.47
N PRO A 64 5.04 11.22 4.28
CA PRO A 64 5.87 10.78 3.15
C PRO A 64 7.35 11.03 3.35
N GLU A 65 7.71 12.00 4.14
CA GLU A 65 9.12 12.27 4.34
C GLU A 65 9.81 11.12 5.06
N MET A 66 9.08 10.22 5.68
CA MET A 66 9.70 9.06 6.27
C MET A 66 10.29 8.14 5.22
N PHE A 67 9.82 8.25 4.00
CA PHE A 67 10.35 7.44 2.91
C PHE A 67 11.37 8.19 2.09
N MET A 68 11.44 9.51 2.24
CA MET A 68 12.32 10.32 1.44
C MET A 68 13.64 10.58 2.10
N ASN A 69 13.79 10.12 3.31
CA ASN A 69 15.00 10.39 4.06
C ASN A 69 15.52 9.10 4.61
N PRO A 70 16.13 8.32 3.77
CA PRO A 70 16.50 6.99 4.18
C PRO A 70 17.58 6.96 5.21
N GLN A 71 18.29 7.87 5.35
CA GLN A 71 19.33 7.91 6.30
C GLN A 71 20.09 6.83 6.36
#